data_9b5a821f5add5cdc26d255a952f68cfb
#
_entry.id   9b5a821f5add5cdc26d255a952f68cfb
#
_cell.length_a   1.000
_cell.length_b   1.000
_cell.length_c   1.000
_cell.angle_alpha   90.00
_cell.angle_beta   90.00
_cell.angle_gamma   90.00
#
_symmetry.space_group_name_H-M   'P 1'
#
loop_
_entity.id
_entity.type
_entity.pdbx_description
1 polymer ?
#
loop_
_entity_poly.entity_id
_entity_poly.type
_entity_poly.pdbx_seq_one_letter_code
_entity_poly.pdbx_strand_id
1 'polypeptide(L)'
;MKHSYEFTLDTLNIHHIPTGMNDRIALGVVKTVRVFADRFFAKRYGHRAVMLETVAAVPGLVGGLLQHLRAIRHIRDDQGWIKELIEEADNERMHLMTFIQIAQPSRLERALITVAQAVFYNLYFFLYPLAPKTAHRVVGYLEEEAVISYAQYLEEIDSGRAENVAAPQIGIKYWNLPLTARLRDVVIVVLADEAHHRDTNHHFANQIAKGAHS
;
A
#
# COMPACT_ATOMS: atom_id res chain seq x y z
N MET A 1 1.25 18.47 -1.58
CA MET A 1 -0.08 18.85 -2.10
C MET A 1 -1.11 18.46 -1.08
N LYS A 2 -2.10 19.32 -0.76
CA LYS A 2 -3.20 18.94 0.13
C LYS A 2 -4.17 18.10 -0.70
N HIS A 3 -4.13 16.79 -0.55
CA HIS A 3 -5.21 15.96 -1.04
C HIS A 3 -6.30 15.91 0.02
N SER A 4 -7.31 16.77 -0.11
CA SER A 4 -8.57 16.61 0.60
C SER A 4 -9.37 15.56 -0.16
N TYR A 5 -9.13 14.28 0.14
CA TYR A 5 -9.99 13.22 -0.39
C TYR A 5 -11.32 13.28 0.37
N GLU A 6 -12.40 13.60 -0.31
CA GLU A 6 -13.74 13.29 0.18
C GLU A 6 -13.88 11.77 0.16
N PHE A 7 -13.65 11.15 1.30
CA PHE A 7 -13.87 9.74 1.51
C PHE A 7 -15.36 9.43 1.46
N THR A 8 -15.80 8.75 0.41
CA THR A 8 -17.14 8.18 0.32
C THR A 8 -17.05 6.67 0.54
N LEU A 9 -18.02 6.10 1.25
CA LEU A 9 -18.12 4.64 1.46
C LEU A 9 -18.10 3.85 0.15
N ASP A 10 -18.46 4.49 -0.96
CA ASP A 10 -18.43 3.91 -2.29
C ASP A 10 -17.01 3.58 -2.77
N THR A 11 -15.99 4.30 -2.29
CA THR A 11 -14.59 4.02 -2.63
C THR A 11 -14.06 2.72 -2.04
N LEU A 12 -14.66 2.24 -0.94
CA LEU A 12 -14.27 0.98 -0.29
C LEU A 12 -14.62 -0.25 -1.13
N ASN A 13 -15.67 -0.18 -1.93
CA ASN A 13 -16.21 -1.32 -2.66
C ASN A 13 -15.66 -1.42 -4.10
N ILE A 14 -14.73 -0.55 -4.49
CA ILE A 14 -14.14 -0.60 -5.82
C ILE A 14 -13.21 -1.81 -5.89
N HIS A 15 -13.51 -2.73 -6.81
CA HIS A 15 -12.70 -3.90 -7.08
C HIS A 15 -12.42 -3.99 -8.58
N HIS A 16 -11.14 -4.13 -8.95
CA HIS A 16 -10.76 -4.34 -10.33
C HIS A 16 -11.07 -5.76 -10.77
N ILE A 17 -12.02 -5.92 -11.70
CA ILE A 17 -12.38 -7.23 -12.25
C ILE A 17 -11.23 -7.75 -13.13
N PRO A 18 -10.66 -8.95 -12.85
CA PRO A 18 -9.59 -9.51 -13.65
C PRO A 18 -10.01 -9.75 -15.10
N THR A 19 -9.35 -9.10 -16.05
CA THR A 19 -9.70 -9.18 -17.49
C THR A 19 -8.87 -10.21 -18.26
N GLY A 20 -7.79 -10.72 -17.68
CA GLY A 20 -6.89 -11.69 -18.34
C GLY A 20 -6.21 -12.66 -17.38
N MET A 21 -5.40 -13.58 -17.93
CA MET A 21 -4.68 -14.57 -17.15
C MET A 21 -3.72 -13.91 -16.15
N ASN A 22 -2.99 -12.88 -16.55
CA ASN A 22 -2.05 -12.16 -15.70
C ASN A 22 -2.75 -11.51 -14.51
N ASP A 23 -3.93 -10.89 -14.72
CA ASP A 23 -4.72 -10.29 -13.66
C ASP A 23 -5.23 -11.37 -12.67
N ARG A 24 -5.65 -12.54 -13.19
CA ARG A 24 -6.08 -13.68 -12.35
C ARG A 24 -4.95 -14.24 -11.52
N ILE A 25 -3.73 -14.36 -12.10
CA ILE A 25 -2.53 -14.80 -11.37
C ILE A 25 -2.20 -13.78 -10.27
N ALA A 26 -2.18 -12.49 -10.60
CA ALA A 26 -1.91 -11.42 -9.63
C ALA A 26 -2.90 -11.48 -8.47
N LEU A 27 -4.20 -11.53 -8.74
CA LEU A 27 -5.24 -11.63 -7.72
C LEU A 27 -5.10 -12.91 -6.88
N GLY A 28 -4.81 -14.06 -7.53
CA GLY A 28 -4.61 -15.33 -6.83
C GLY A 28 -3.44 -15.31 -5.85
N VAL A 29 -2.31 -14.72 -6.26
CA VAL A 29 -1.14 -14.51 -5.39
C VAL A 29 -1.52 -13.64 -4.20
N VAL A 30 -2.16 -12.50 -4.43
CA VAL A 30 -2.56 -11.56 -3.36
C VAL A 30 -3.53 -12.21 -2.38
N LYS A 31 -4.58 -12.90 -2.86
CA LYS A 31 -5.52 -13.63 -1.99
C LYS A 31 -4.83 -14.71 -1.15
N THR A 32 -3.84 -15.38 -1.70
CA THR A 32 -3.05 -16.37 -0.96
C THR A 32 -2.25 -15.70 0.16
N VAL A 33 -1.53 -14.60 -0.16
CA VAL A 33 -0.79 -13.83 0.85
C VAL A 33 -1.73 -13.30 1.94
N ARG A 34 -2.92 -12.82 1.56
CA ARG A 34 -3.94 -12.35 2.49
C ARG A 34 -4.36 -13.42 3.49
N VAL A 35 -4.62 -14.65 3.04
CA VAL A 35 -5.01 -15.77 3.93
C VAL A 35 -3.91 -16.05 4.96
N PHE A 36 -2.63 -16.03 4.56
CA PHE A 36 -1.51 -16.18 5.50
C PHE A 36 -1.43 -15.02 6.49
N ALA A 37 -1.55 -13.78 6.03
CA ALA A 37 -1.53 -12.60 6.89
C ALA A 37 -2.68 -12.63 7.91
N ASP A 38 -3.90 -12.93 7.49
CA ASP A 38 -5.08 -13.02 8.36
C ASP A 38 -4.90 -14.12 9.42
N ARG A 39 -4.32 -15.26 9.03
CA ARG A 39 -4.07 -16.36 9.97
C ARG A 39 -2.96 -16.05 10.97
N PHE A 40 -1.91 -15.32 10.54
CA PHE A 40 -0.76 -14.99 11.39
C PHE A 40 -1.10 -13.85 12.36
N PHE A 41 -1.70 -12.78 11.86
CA PHE A 41 -1.97 -11.60 12.67
C PHE A 41 -3.32 -11.67 13.40
N ALA A 42 -4.27 -12.43 12.87
CA ALA A 42 -5.65 -12.51 13.38
C ALA A 42 -6.25 -11.08 13.57
N LYS A 43 -6.67 -10.74 14.80
CA LYS A 43 -7.22 -9.42 15.12
C LYS A 43 -6.18 -8.39 15.59
N ARG A 44 -4.88 -8.65 15.41
CA ARG A 44 -3.81 -7.71 15.75
C ARG A 44 -3.60 -6.71 14.61
N TYR A 45 -4.60 -5.88 14.34
CA TYR A 45 -4.62 -4.99 13.18
C TYR A 45 -3.43 -4.03 13.11
N GLY A 46 -2.99 -3.44 14.25
CA GLY A 46 -1.81 -2.56 14.27
C GLY A 46 -0.52 -3.28 13.87
N HIS A 47 -0.30 -4.52 14.31
CA HIS A 47 0.86 -5.33 13.91
C HIS A 47 0.77 -5.76 12.44
N ARG A 48 -0.45 -6.05 11.96
CA ARG A 48 -0.70 -6.34 10.55
C ARG A 48 -0.39 -5.12 9.67
N ALA A 49 -0.80 -3.92 10.10
CA ALA A 49 -0.45 -2.68 9.44
C ALA A 49 1.07 -2.51 9.32
N VAL A 50 1.85 -2.68 10.40
CA VAL A 50 3.33 -2.61 10.33
C VAL A 50 3.91 -3.56 9.27
N MET A 51 3.36 -4.78 9.14
CA MET A 51 3.82 -5.73 8.12
C MET A 51 3.44 -5.27 6.71
N LEU A 52 2.20 -4.84 6.50
CA LEU A 52 1.70 -4.41 5.20
C LEU A 52 2.50 -3.22 4.68
N GLU A 53 2.62 -2.17 5.48
CA GLU A 53 3.32 -0.93 5.11
C GLU A 53 4.82 -1.14 4.85
N THR A 54 5.45 -2.09 5.56
CA THR A 54 6.85 -2.43 5.31
C THR A 54 7.06 -3.03 3.92
N VAL A 55 6.08 -3.78 3.43
CA VAL A 55 6.10 -4.39 2.10
C VAL A 55 5.60 -3.42 1.04
N ALA A 56 4.57 -2.62 1.35
CA ALA A 56 3.90 -1.71 0.43
C ALA A 56 4.82 -0.59 -0.12
N ALA A 57 5.78 -0.11 0.65
CA ALA A 57 6.77 0.87 0.17
C ALA A 57 7.72 0.33 -0.92
N VAL A 58 7.88 -0.99 -1.03
CA VAL A 58 8.83 -1.63 -1.98
C VAL A 58 8.47 -1.37 -3.45
N PRO A 59 7.21 -1.55 -3.90
CA PRO A 59 6.82 -1.33 -5.28
C PRO A 59 7.14 0.06 -5.80
N GLY A 60 6.80 1.09 -5.03
CA GLY A 60 7.08 2.47 -5.42
C GLY A 60 8.57 2.75 -5.56
N LEU A 61 9.41 2.28 -4.61
CA LEU A 61 10.87 2.43 -4.69
C LEU A 61 11.47 1.68 -5.88
N VAL A 62 11.10 0.42 -6.09
CA VAL A 62 11.61 -0.40 -7.19
C VAL A 62 11.11 0.12 -8.54
N GLY A 63 9.82 0.41 -8.64
CA GLY A 63 9.20 0.94 -9.86
C GLY A 63 9.81 2.30 -10.23
N GLY A 64 9.90 3.22 -9.27
CA GLY A 64 10.49 4.54 -9.47
C GLY A 64 11.95 4.47 -9.93
N LEU A 65 12.78 3.62 -9.30
CA LEU A 65 14.16 3.39 -9.72
C LEU A 65 14.25 2.84 -11.14
N LEU A 66 13.49 1.79 -11.45
CA LEU A 66 13.56 1.12 -12.76
C LEU A 66 13.02 2.02 -13.89
N GLN A 67 11.95 2.78 -13.62
CA GLN A 67 11.45 3.80 -14.57
C GLN A 67 12.45 4.92 -14.78
N HIS A 68 13.14 5.39 -13.72
CA HIS A 68 14.19 6.39 -13.85
C HIS A 68 15.34 5.90 -14.75
N LEU A 69 15.85 4.69 -14.51
CA LEU A 69 16.90 4.09 -15.32
C LEU A 69 16.47 3.91 -16.79
N ARG A 70 15.19 3.59 -17.01
CA ARG A 70 14.62 3.46 -18.34
C ARG A 70 14.49 4.83 -19.03
N ALA A 71 13.97 5.84 -18.36
CA ALA A 71 13.82 7.18 -18.89
C ALA A 71 15.15 7.76 -19.36
N ILE A 72 16.23 7.62 -18.56
CA ILE A 72 17.59 8.05 -18.93
C ILE A 72 18.09 7.26 -20.13
N ARG A 73 17.94 5.93 -20.14
CA ARG A 73 18.46 5.05 -21.18
C ARG A 73 17.86 5.32 -22.56
N HIS A 74 16.59 5.69 -22.59
CA HIS A 74 15.86 5.96 -23.83
C HIS A 74 15.65 7.46 -24.11
N ILE A 75 16.12 8.35 -23.22
CA ILE A 75 15.91 9.81 -23.28
C ILE A 75 14.41 10.13 -23.52
N ARG A 76 13.56 9.54 -22.68
CA ARG A 76 12.11 9.68 -22.76
C ARG A 76 11.55 10.29 -21.48
N ASP A 77 10.51 11.10 -21.65
CA ASP A 77 9.68 11.59 -20.56
C ASP A 77 8.94 10.40 -19.90
N ASP A 78 8.96 10.34 -18.57
CA ASP A 78 8.26 9.33 -17.78
C ASP A 78 6.79 9.70 -17.51
N GLN A 79 6.33 10.84 -18.00
CA GLN A 79 4.96 11.34 -17.86
C GLN A 79 4.49 11.43 -16.40
N GLY A 80 5.41 11.65 -15.48
CA GLY A 80 5.16 11.82 -14.06
C GLY A 80 5.11 10.51 -13.25
N TRP A 81 5.33 9.35 -13.87
CA TRP A 81 5.28 8.06 -13.19
C TRP A 81 6.31 7.92 -12.08
N ILE A 82 7.56 8.39 -12.32
CA ILE A 82 8.62 8.33 -11.31
C ILE A 82 8.20 9.09 -10.05
N LYS A 83 7.66 10.29 -10.24
CA LYS A 83 7.20 11.12 -9.13
C LYS A 83 6.09 10.42 -8.34
N GLU A 84 5.08 9.91 -9.01
CA GLU A 84 3.94 9.24 -8.39
C GLU A 84 4.38 8.02 -7.58
N LEU A 85 5.24 7.16 -8.16
CA LEU A 85 5.77 5.98 -7.48
C LEU A 85 6.62 6.30 -6.25
N ILE A 86 7.42 7.37 -6.30
CA ILE A 86 8.23 7.80 -5.15
C ILE A 86 7.36 8.47 -4.08
N GLU A 87 6.35 9.24 -4.45
CA GLU A 87 5.39 9.82 -3.51
C GLU A 87 4.56 8.72 -2.81
N GLU A 88 4.12 7.68 -3.52
CA GLU A 88 3.50 6.48 -2.96
C GLU A 88 4.43 5.81 -1.92
N ALA A 89 5.68 5.54 -2.31
CA ALA A 89 6.64 4.89 -1.40
C ALA A 89 6.95 5.73 -0.14
N ASP A 90 7.00 7.06 -0.23
CA ASP A 90 7.18 7.93 0.94
C ASP A 90 5.93 7.96 1.81
N ASN A 91 4.75 7.92 1.22
CA ASN A 91 3.48 7.83 1.94
C ASN A 91 3.40 6.51 2.73
N GLU A 92 3.71 5.36 2.10
CA GLU A 92 3.78 4.05 2.77
C GLU A 92 4.77 4.04 3.94
N ARG A 93 5.93 4.68 3.76
CA ARG A 93 6.90 4.87 4.85
C ARG A 93 6.29 5.66 6.01
N MET A 94 5.45 6.65 5.75
CA MET A 94 4.79 7.44 6.80
C MET A 94 3.69 6.65 7.51
N HIS A 95 2.94 5.81 6.80
CA HIS A 95 2.05 4.82 7.39
C HIS A 95 2.82 3.92 8.35
N LEU A 96 3.90 3.28 7.85
CA LEU A 96 4.77 2.41 8.65
C LEU A 96 5.26 3.09 9.93
N MET A 97 5.84 4.29 9.82
CA MET A 97 6.41 5.01 10.97
C MET A 97 5.33 5.36 12.01
N THR A 98 4.11 5.62 11.57
CA THR A 98 2.97 5.89 12.43
C THR A 98 2.52 4.62 13.15
N PHE A 99 2.33 3.50 12.43
CA PHE A 99 1.88 2.25 13.03
C PHE A 99 2.94 1.56 13.90
N ILE A 100 4.24 1.74 13.65
CA ILE A 100 5.31 1.29 14.55
C ILE A 100 5.15 1.92 15.94
N GLN A 101 4.80 3.21 16.02
CA GLN A 101 4.61 3.88 17.31
C GLN A 101 3.35 3.40 18.04
N ILE A 102 2.32 2.97 17.31
CA ILE A 102 1.07 2.44 17.86
C ILE A 102 1.24 0.99 18.30
N ALA A 103 1.73 0.13 17.42
CA ALA A 103 1.77 -1.32 17.64
C ALA A 103 2.99 -1.78 18.44
N GLN A 104 4.10 -1.02 18.44
CA GLN A 104 5.35 -1.33 19.13
C GLN A 104 5.82 -2.79 18.91
N PRO A 105 6.08 -3.21 17.65
CA PRO A 105 6.37 -4.59 17.32
C PRO A 105 7.61 -5.10 18.04
N SER A 106 7.55 -6.34 18.51
CA SER A 106 8.67 -7.03 19.16
C SER A 106 9.88 -7.21 18.24
N ARG A 107 11.05 -7.52 18.81
CA ARG A 107 12.28 -7.79 18.02
C ARG A 107 12.10 -8.93 17.03
N LEU A 108 11.37 -9.99 17.44
CA LEU A 108 11.11 -11.14 16.58
C LEU A 108 10.17 -10.75 15.41
N GLU A 109 9.10 -10.02 15.68
CA GLU A 109 8.20 -9.52 14.64
C GLU A 109 8.96 -8.64 13.64
N ARG A 110 9.80 -7.72 14.11
CA ARG A 110 10.64 -6.90 13.21
C ARG A 110 11.59 -7.73 12.36
N ALA A 111 12.21 -8.77 12.92
CA ALA A 111 13.07 -9.67 12.15
C ALA A 111 12.27 -10.41 11.07
N LEU A 112 11.09 -10.94 11.39
CA LEU A 112 10.22 -11.61 10.43
C LEU A 112 9.75 -10.65 9.31
N ILE A 113 9.37 -9.42 9.67
CA ILE A 113 8.98 -8.37 8.75
C ILE A 113 10.14 -8.03 7.80
N THR A 114 11.37 -7.89 8.32
CA THR A 114 12.57 -7.62 7.49
C THR A 114 12.83 -8.76 6.49
N VAL A 115 12.66 -10.01 6.92
CA VAL A 115 12.79 -11.16 6.00
C VAL A 115 11.72 -11.13 4.92
N ALA A 116 10.46 -10.88 5.30
CA ALA A 116 9.36 -10.78 4.34
C ALA A 116 9.59 -9.64 3.33
N GLN A 117 10.04 -8.47 3.80
CA GLN A 117 10.42 -7.34 2.95
C GLN A 117 11.53 -7.71 1.97
N ALA A 118 12.59 -8.39 2.44
CA ALA A 118 13.70 -8.80 1.58
C ALA A 118 13.25 -9.79 0.50
N VAL A 119 12.40 -10.76 0.85
CA VAL A 119 11.83 -11.71 -0.11
C VAL A 119 10.97 -10.97 -1.13
N PHE A 120 10.05 -10.13 -0.67
CA PHE A 120 9.16 -9.38 -1.56
C PHE A 120 9.94 -8.42 -2.48
N TYR A 121 10.95 -7.70 -1.94
CA TYR A 121 11.83 -6.84 -2.71
C TYR A 121 12.46 -7.58 -3.89
N ASN A 122 13.08 -8.74 -3.65
CA ASN A 122 13.74 -9.50 -4.70
C ASN A 122 12.74 -10.00 -5.74
N LEU A 123 11.60 -10.55 -5.30
CA LEU A 123 10.57 -11.03 -6.22
C LEU A 123 10.02 -9.89 -7.08
N TYR A 124 9.72 -8.73 -6.48
CA TYR A 124 9.18 -7.58 -7.18
C TYR A 124 10.20 -6.92 -8.11
N PHE A 125 11.48 -6.85 -7.69
CA PHE A 125 12.57 -6.32 -8.50
C PHE A 125 12.74 -7.08 -9.82
N PHE A 126 12.59 -8.40 -9.82
CA PHE A 126 12.63 -9.20 -11.04
C PHE A 126 11.29 -9.20 -11.79
N LEU A 127 10.17 -9.17 -11.09
CA LEU A 127 8.85 -9.13 -11.72
C LEU A 127 8.65 -7.86 -12.55
N TYR A 128 9.07 -6.71 -12.02
CA TYR A 128 8.79 -5.41 -12.63
C TYR A 128 9.33 -5.26 -14.06
N PRO A 129 10.61 -5.55 -14.38
CA PRO A 129 11.12 -5.46 -15.73
C PRO A 129 10.59 -6.55 -16.67
N LEU A 130 10.25 -7.74 -16.14
CA LEU A 130 9.77 -8.87 -16.94
C LEU A 130 8.28 -8.77 -17.28
N ALA A 131 7.47 -8.24 -16.36
CA ALA A 131 6.02 -8.16 -16.50
C ALA A 131 5.45 -6.93 -15.75
N PRO A 132 5.77 -5.69 -16.21
CA PRO A 132 5.41 -4.46 -15.48
C PRO A 132 3.89 -4.30 -15.30
N LYS A 133 3.07 -4.69 -16.28
CA LYS A 133 1.61 -4.72 -16.13
C LYS A 133 1.19 -5.60 -14.95
N THR A 134 1.75 -6.81 -14.86
CA THR A 134 1.43 -7.75 -13.78
C THR A 134 1.92 -7.22 -12.43
N ALA A 135 3.09 -6.58 -12.40
CA ALA A 135 3.63 -5.97 -11.19
C ALA A 135 2.68 -4.90 -10.63
N HIS A 136 2.22 -3.96 -11.46
CA HIS A 136 1.23 -2.97 -11.03
C HIS A 136 -0.13 -3.60 -10.67
N ARG A 137 -0.54 -4.70 -11.35
CA ARG A 137 -1.75 -5.42 -10.95
C ARG A 137 -1.64 -6.06 -9.56
N VAL A 138 -0.49 -6.64 -9.25
CA VAL A 138 -0.22 -7.20 -7.92
C VAL A 138 -0.34 -6.10 -6.86
N VAL A 139 0.28 -4.94 -7.08
CA VAL A 139 0.17 -3.81 -6.14
C VAL A 139 -1.28 -3.34 -6.03
N GLY A 140 -1.96 -3.05 -7.14
CA GLY A 140 -3.36 -2.62 -7.10
C GLY A 140 -4.27 -3.57 -6.30
N TYR A 141 -4.08 -4.89 -6.43
CA TYR A 141 -4.82 -5.87 -5.62
C TYR A 141 -4.34 -5.95 -4.16
N LEU A 142 -3.06 -5.68 -3.87
CA LEU A 142 -2.57 -5.57 -2.49
C LEU A 142 -3.24 -4.38 -1.79
N GLU A 143 -3.34 -3.24 -2.47
CA GLU A 143 -4.01 -2.05 -1.95
C GLU A 143 -5.53 -2.23 -1.80
N GLU A 144 -6.20 -3.03 -2.66
CA GLU A 144 -7.59 -3.44 -2.41
C GLU A 144 -7.72 -4.18 -1.08
N GLU A 145 -6.79 -5.11 -0.78
CA GLU A 145 -6.78 -5.85 0.48
C GLU A 145 -6.38 -4.96 1.67
N ALA A 146 -5.53 -3.95 1.47
CA ALA A 146 -5.20 -2.95 2.48
C ALA A 146 -6.44 -2.11 2.83
N VAL A 147 -7.17 -1.60 1.84
CA VAL A 147 -8.44 -0.88 2.04
C VAL A 147 -9.42 -1.73 2.87
N ILE A 148 -9.62 -3.01 2.52
CA ILE A 148 -10.48 -3.92 3.28
C ILE A 148 -9.97 -4.09 4.72
N SER A 149 -8.65 -4.23 4.90
CA SER A 149 -8.02 -4.40 6.21
C SER A 149 -8.22 -3.18 7.11
N TYR A 150 -8.01 -1.98 6.57
CA TYR A 150 -8.20 -0.75 7.31
C TYR A 150 -9.68 -0.45 7.60
N ALA A 151 -10.59 -0.79 6.70
CA ALA A 151 -12.02 -0.72 6.96
C ALA A 151 -12.44 -1.62 8.13
N GLN A 152 -11.91 -2.86 8.19
CA GLN A 152 -12.12 -3.76 9.33
C GLN A 152 -11.50 -3.20 10.62
N TYR A 153 -10.31 -2.59 10.53
CA TYR A 153 -9.71 -1.95 11.71
C TYR A 153 -10.54 -0.80 12.23
N LEU A 154 -11.07 0.03 11.34
CA LEU A 154 -11.98 1.13 11.69
C LEU A 154 -13.25 0.61 12.40
N GLU A 155 -13.84 -0.48 11.90
CA GLU A 155 -14.99 -1.14 12.54
C GLU A 155 -14.65 -1.64 13.95
N GLU A 156 -13.47 -2.23 14.18
CA GLU A 156 -13.04 -2.68 15.51
C GLU A 156 -12.86 -1.47 16.47
N ILE A 157 -12.36 -0.34 15.98
CA ILE A 157 -12.25 0.90 16.76
C ILE A 157 -13.64 1.46 17.07
N ASP A 158 -14.51 1.58 16.10
CA ASP A 158 -15.84 2.19 16.23
C ASP A 158 -16.76 1.36 17.13
N SER A 159 -16.59 0.04 17.16
CA SER A 159 -17.31 -0.86 18.07
C SER A 159 -16.69 -0.97 19.46
N GLY A 160 -15.57 -0.29 19.73
CA GLY A 160 -14.87 -0.34 21.03
C GLY A 160 -14.10 -1.64 21.30
N ARG A 161 -13.94 -2.52 20.29
CA ARG A 161 -13.15 -3.76 20.42
C ARG A 161 -11.64 -3.48 20.28
N ALA A 162 -11.25 -2.42 19.58
CA ALA A 162 -9.88 -1.89 19.57
C ALA A 162 -9.84 -0.52 20.26
N GLU A 163 -8.78 -0.29 21.03
CA GLU A 163 -8.61 0.98 21.72
C GLU A 163 -8.32 2.11 20.73
N ASN A 164 -9.06 3.21 20.82
CA ASN A 164 -8.81 4.41 20.04
C ASN A 164 -7.77 5.30 20.76
N VAL A 165 -6.49 4.92 20.67
CA VAL A 165 -5.37 5.63 21.31
C VAL A 165 -5.11 7.01 20.67
N ALA A 166 -4.33 7.87 21.34
CA ALA A 166 -3.89 9.15 20.74
C ALA A 166 -3.05 8.92 19.49
N ALA A 167 -3.27 9.75 18.46
CA ALA A 167 -2.47 9.67 17.23
C ALA A 167 -1.01 10.07 17.49
N PRO A 168 -0.03 9.35 16.90
CA PRO A 168 1.37 9.73 16.97
C PRO A 168 1.64 11.10 16.33
N GLN A 169 2.54 11.86 16.92
CA GLN A 169 2.88 13.21 16.43
C GLN A 169 3.38 13.22 14.98
N ILE A 170 4.05 12.16 14.54
CA ILE A 170 4.51 12.02 13.17
C ILE A 170 3.33 11.98 12.18
N GLY A 171 2.27 11.21 12.50
CA GLY A 171 1.06 11.14 11.70
C GLY A 171 0.28 12.46 11.71
N ILE A 172 0.11 13.07 12.91
CA ILE A 172 -0.55 14.38 13.04
C ILE A 172 0.10 15.40 12.11
N LYS A 173 1.44 15.49 12.10
CA LYS A 173 2.17 16.42 11.24
C LYS A 173 2.05 16.11 9.76
N TYR A 174 2.15 14.83 9.41
CA TYR A 174 2.15 14.41 8.00
C TYR A 174 0.82 14.69 7.33
N TRP A 175 -0.28 14.23 7.94
CA TRP A 175 -1.64 14.45 7.41
C TRP A 175 -2.28 15.76 7.83
N ASN A 176 -1.54 16.61 8.59
CA ASN A 176 -2.07 17.89 9.13
C ASN A 176 -3.38 17.69 9.92
N LEU A 177 -3.41 16.67 10.77
CA LEU A 177 -4.55 16.35 11.63
C LEU A 177 -4.62 17.31 12.83
N PRO A 178 -5.79 17.44 13.47
CA PRO A 178 -5.90 18.13 14.75
C PRO A 178 -4.98 17.53 15.82
N LEU A 179 -4.46 18.35 16.74
CA LEU A 179 -3.62 17.87 17.84
C LEU A 179 -4.33 16.86 18.76
N THR A 180 -5.67 16.86 18.75
CA THR A 180 -6.54 15.92 19.48
C THR A 180 -6.84 14.65 18.70
N ALA A 181 -6.28 14.48 17.49
CA ALA A 181 -6.53 13.31 16.66
C ALA A 181 -6.18 12.01 17.37
N ARG A 182 -6.91 10.98 17.04
CA ARG A 182 -6.76 9.64 17.60
C ARG A 182 -6.51 8.62 16.49
N LEU A 183 -6.29 7.37 16.86
CA LEU A 183 -6.07 6.27 15.94
C LEU A 183 -7.15 6.17 14.85
N ARG A 184 -8.41 6.42 15.21
CA ARG A 184 -9.52 6.45 14.25
C ARG A 184 -9.28 7.42 13.10
N ASP A 185 -8.80 8.64 13.42
CA ASP A 185 -8.55 9.68 12.42
C ASP A 185 -7.37 9.29 11.50
N VAL A 186 -6.34 8.65 12.08
CA VAL A 186 -5.22 8.08 11.31
C VAL A 186 -5.70 7.00 10.36
N VAL A 187 -6.50 6.04 10.84
CA VAL A 187 -6.99 4.93 9.99
C VAL A 187 -7.83 5.45 8.82
N ILE A 188 -8.60 6.52 9.02
CA ILE A 188 -9.42 7.13 7.95
C ILE A 188 -8.52 7.72 6.85
N VAL A 189 -7.49 8.48 7.21
CA VAL A 189 -6.60 9.10 6.20
C VAL A 189 -5.76 8.06 5.49
N VAL A 190 -5.23 7.05 6.21
CA VAL A 190 -4.52 5.93 5.61
C VAL A 190 -5.42 5.17 4.64
N LEU A 191 -6.65 4.87 5.01
CA LEU A 191 -7.61 4.19 4.14
C LEU A 191 -7.87 4.98 2.84
N ALA A 192 -7.89 6.31 2.90
CA ALA A 192 -8.02 7.15 1.71
C ALA A 192 -6.75 7.11 0.83
N ASP A 193 -5.57 7.07 1.45
CA ASP A 193 -4.29 6.94 0.75
C ASP A 193 -4.21 5.58 0.03
N GLU A 194 -4.57 4.47 0.70
CA GLU A 194 -4.61 3.12 0.10
C GLU A 194 -5.57 3.03 -1.10
N ALA A 195 -6.73 3.68 -0.99
CA ALA A 195 -7.67 3.73 -2.11
C ALA A 195 -7.08 4.47 -3.32
N HIS A 196 -6.29 5.52 -3.09
CA HIS A 196 -5.57 6.24 -4.13
C HIS A 196 -4.47 5.39 -4.76
N HIS A 197 -3.63 4.72 -3.95
CA HIS A 197 -2.57 3.82 -4.42
C HIS A 197 -3.13 2.68 -5.26
N ARG A 198 -4.25 2.08 -4.83
CA ARG A 198 -5.02 1.08 -5.57
C ARG A 198 -5.37 1.58 -6.98
N ASP A 199 -6.02 2.74 -7.04
CA ASP A 199 -6.53 3.30 -8.30
C ASP A 199 -5.36 3.68 -9.23
N THR A 200 -4.29 4.25 -8.70
CA THR A 200 -3.06 4.60 -9.42
C THR A 200 -2.41 3.36 -10.02
N ASN A 201 -2.21 2.30 -9.24
CA ASN A 201 -1.56 1.09 -9.74
C ASN A 201 -2.40 0.34 -10.78
N HIS A 202 -3.72 0.26 -10.59
CA HIS A 202 -4.59 -0.28 -11.64
C HIS A 202 -4.60 0.59 -12.90
N HIS A 203 -4.51 1.91 -12.77
CA HIS A 203 -4.37 2.82 -13.90
C HIS A 203 -3.08 2.59 -14.67
N PHE A 204 -1.93 2.49 -13.99
CA PHE A 204 -0.65 2.18 -14.63
C PHE A 204 -0.67 0.84 -15.37
N ALA A 205 -1.24 -0.20 -14.76
CA ALA A 205 -1.41 -1.49 -15.44
C ALA A 205 -2.27 -1.37 -16.72
N ASN A 206 -3.32 -0.54 -16.69
CA ASN A 206 -4.17 -0.28 -17.84
C ASN A 206 -3.43 0.52 -18.94
N GLN A 207 -2.61 1.49 -18.57
CA GLN A 207 -1.81 2.26 -19.52
C GLN A 207 -0.77 1.37 -20.23
N ILE A 208 -0.07 0.51 -19.49
CA ILE A 208 0.87 -0.46 -20.05
C ILE A 208 0.15 -1.40 -21.03
N ALA A 209 -1.04 -1.86 -20.71
CA ALA A 209 -1.84 -2.72 -21.60
C ALA A 209 -2.22 -2.04 -22.93
N LYS A 210 -2.28 -0.70 -22.95
CA LYS A 210 -2.55 0.11 -24.16
C LYS A 210 -1.28 0.51 -24.91
N GLY A 211 -0.10 0.01 -24.50
CA GLY A 211 1.19 0.29 -25.12
C GLY A 211 1.91 1.52 -24.57
N ALA A 212 1.41 2.15 -23.52
CA ALA A 212 2.15 3.16 -22.81
C ALA A 212 3.31 2.49 -22.04
N HIS A 213 4.50 3.09 -22.12
CA HIS A 213 5.68 2.60 -21.38
C HIS A 213 6.09 1.14 -21.70
N SER A 214 5.76 0.63 -22.92
CA SER A 214 6.27 -0.65 -23.44
C SER A 214 7.70 -0.55 -23.95
#